data_c7907d444bb689fd7092be5576f1b3c1
#
_entry.id   c7907d444bb689fd7092be5576f1b3c1
#
_cell.length_a   1.000
_cell.length_b   1.000
_cell.length_c   1.000
_cell.angle_alpha   90.00
_cell.angle_beta   90.00
_cell.angle_gamma   90.00
#
_symmetry.space_group_name_H-M   'P 1'
#
loop_
_entity.id
_entity.type
_entity.pdbx_description
1 polymer ?
#
loop_
_entity_poly.entity_id
_entity_poly.type
_entity_poly.pdbx_seq_one_letter_code
_entity_poly.pdbx_strand_id
1 'polypeptide(L)'
;LYLNFYKDFIMSTESDTVSDTASLFEQMRKKLKGVIPDFEIELKAKYAQEIIQLKKEKNAIILGHNYMEPALYHSIPDYVGDSLFLSSVASKTEADIIVFCGVWFMGETAKILNPTKTVLVPSREAGCSLAEGISRNDLIELKKKFPGVPVVSYVNTYADTKAESDYCCTSGNAGKVLSH
;
A
#
# COMPACT_ATOMS: atom_id res chain seq x y z
N LEU A 1 19.43 -2.06 13.23
CA LEU A 1 19.80 -2.65 11.92
C LEU A 1 18.73 -2.39 10.85
N TYR A 2 17.44 -2.48 11.18
CA TYR A 2 16.34 -2.22 10.23
C TYR A 2 16.23 -0.76 9.78
N LEU A 3 16.53 0.21 10.67
CA LEU A 3 16.45 1.64 10.34
C LEU A 3 17.51 2.11 9.33
N ASN A 4 18.68 1.49 9.26
CA ASN A 4 19.71 1.86 8.30
C ASN A 4 19.41 1.31 6.90
N PHE A 5 18.84 0.11 6.80
CA PHE A 5 18.40 -0.45 5.51
C PHE A 5 17.33 0.42 4.84
N TYR A 6 16.42 1.02 5.63
CA TYR A 6 15.40 1.95 5.13
C TYR A 6 15.97 3.31 4.69
N LYS A 7 17.05 3.81 5.29
CA LYS A 7 17.67 5.08 4.88
C LYS A 7 18.29 5.00 3.50
N ASP A 8 18.99 3.92 3.19
CA ASP A 8 19.65 3.74 1.89
C ASP A 8 18.62 3.48 0.76
N PHE A 9 17.46 2.91 1.10
CA PHE A 9 16.35 2.69 0.16
C PHE A 9 15.57 3.98 -0.13
N ILE A 10 15.41 4.88 0.85
CA ILE A 10 14.72 6.18 0.69
C ILE A 10 15.53 7.13 -0.21
N MET A 11 16.86 7.07 -0.18
CA MET A 11 17.71 7.94 -1.00
C MET A 11 17.79 7.54 -2.48
N SER A 12 17.25 6.38 -2.87
CA SER A 12 17.26 5.94 -4.28
C SER A 12 16.00 6.32 -5.07
N THR A 13 15.04 7.03 -4.47
CA THR A 13 13.77 7.43 -5.11
C THR A 13 13.57 8.95 -5.11
N GLU A 14 14.65 9.73 -5.31
CA GLU A 14 14.46 11.03 -5.92
C GLU A 14 13.94 10.76 -7.33
N SER A 15 12.66 11.05 -7.55
CA SER A 15 12.05 10.95 -8.86
C SER A 15 12.70 11.97 -9.76
N ASP A 16 13.69 11.55 -10.55
CA ASP A 16 14.02 12.25 -11.76
C ASP A 16 12.72 12.42 -12.51
N THR A 17 12.29 13.67 -12.68
CA THR A 17 11.07 14.03 -13.36
C THR A 17 11.18 13.58 -14.80
N VAL A 18 10.74 12.35 -15.06
CA VAL A 18 10.70 11.79 -16.42
C VAL A 18 9.65 12.57 -17.19
N SER A 19 10.09 13.55 -17.95
CA SER A 19 9.23 14.43 -18.73
C SER A 19 8.85 13.86 -20.10
N ASP A 20 9.41 12.69 -20.46
CA ASP A 20 9.26 12.10 -21.77
C ASP A 20 8.91 10.60 -21.69
N THR A 21 7.86 10.21 -22.40
CA THR A 21 7.40 8.82 -22.51
C THR A 21 8.49 7.88 -23.04
N ALA A 22 9.35 8.32 -23.96
CA ALA A 22 10.45 7.54 -24.48
C ALA A 22 11.48 7.22 -23.39
N SER A 23 11.79 8.17 -22.53
CA SER A 23 12.69 7.97 -21.39
C SER A 23 12.07 7.01 -20.36
N LEU A 24 10.78 7.13 -20.05
CA LEU A 24 10.07 6.22 -19.16
C LEU A 24 10.02 4.80 -19.75
N PHE A 25 9.77 4.65 -21.03
CA PHE A 25 9.81 3.36 -21.72
C PHE A 25 11.17 2.69 -21.56
N GLU A 26 12.28 3.38 -21.80
CA GLU A 26 13.61 2.80 -21.64
C GLU A 26 13.93 2.42 -20.18
N GLN A 27 13.48 3.21 -19.21
CA GLN A 27 13.64 2.87 -17.80
C GLN A 27 12.84 1.60 -17.45
N MET A 28 11.58 1.52 -17.85
CA MET A 28 10.73 0.35 -17.66
C MET A 28 11.32 -0.87 -18.38
N ARG A 29 11.76 -0.72 -19.62
CA ARG A 29 12.38 -1.78 -20.43
C ARG A 29 13.60 -2.36 -19.74
N LYS A 30 14.47 -1.51 -19.17
CA LYS A 30 15.65 -1.97 -18.42
C LYS A 30 15.29 -2.86 -17.23
N LYS A 31 14.17 -2.58 -16.55
CA LYS A 31 13.71 -3.34 -15.38
C LYS A 31 12.88 -4.58 -15.73
N LEU A 32 12.18 -4.54 -16.86
CA LEU A 32 11.16 -5.52 -17.26
C LEU A 32 11.61 -6.44 -18.40
N LYS A 33 12.84 -6.29 -18.88
CA LYS A 33 13.41 -7.13 -19.96
C LYS A 33 13.35 -8.61 -19.58
N GLY A 34 12.66 -9.40 -20.41
CA GLY A 34 12.46 -10.83 -20.17
C GLY A 34 11.31 -11.16 -19.20
N VAL A 35 10.64 -10.15 -18.63
CA VAL A 35 9.44 -10.31 -17.79
C VAL A 35 8.18 -10.13 -18.63
N ILE A 36 8.13 -9.06 -19.43
CA ILE A 36 7.02 -8.79 -20.36
C ILE A 36 7.57 -8.33 -21.73
N PRO A 37 6.80 -8.50 -22.83
CA PRO A 37 7.22 -8.10 -24.18
C PRO A 37 7.39 -6.58 -24.32
N ASP A 38 8.33 -6.14 -25.19
CA ASP A 38 8.61 -4.71 -25.41
C ASP A 38 7.38 -3.91 -25.85
N PHE A 39 6.50 -4.48 -26.70
CA PHE A 39 5.29 -3.79 -27.15
C PHE A 39 4.30 -3.52 -25.99
N GLU A 40 4.26 -4.40 -25.00
CA GLU A 40 3.44 -4.22 -23.80
C GLU A 40 4.04 -3.16 -22.90
N ILE A 41 5.37 -3.12 -22.77
CA ILE A 41 6.06 -2.06 -22.01
C ILE A 41 5.79 -0.69 -22.66
N GLU A 42 5.79 -0.60 -23.99
CA GLU A 42 5.51 0.65 -24.71
C GLU A 42 4.09 1.16 -24.41
N LEU A 43 3.09 0.28 -24.46
CA LEU A 43 1.71 0.64 -24.15
C LEU A 43 1.58 1.10 -22.69
N LYS A 44 2.17 0.35 -21.75
CA LYS A 44 2.14 0.67 -20.33
C LYS A 44 2.88 1.96 -20.00
N ALA A 45 3.99 2.27 -20.70
CA ALA A 45 4.72 3.52 -20.53
C ALA A 45 3.88 4.75 -20.90
N LYS A 46 3.03 4.66 -21.94
CA LYS A 46 2.09 5.73 -22.31
C LYS A 46 1.10 6.01 -21.16
N TYR A 47 0.44 4.97 -20.64
CA TYR A 47 -0.47 5.12 -19.50
C TYR A 47 0.25 5.60 -18.23
N ALA A 48 1.45 5.10 -17.97
CA ALA A 48 2.24 5.53 -16.82
C ALA A 48 2.58 7.02 -16.90
N GLN A 49 2.91 7.54 -18.09
CA GLN A 49 3.18 8.96 -18.30
C GLN A 49 1.94 9.82 -17.99
N GLU A 50 0.76 9.41 -18.47
CA GLU A 50 -0.51 10.11 -18.19
C GLU A 50 -0.82 10.10 -16.68
N ILE A 51 -0.61 8.97 -16.01
CA ILE A 51 -0.81 8.83 -14.56
C ILE A 51 0.16 9.73 -13.78
N ILE A 52 1.44 9.77 -14.17
CA ILE A 52 2.45 10.65 -13.53
C ILE A 52 2.06 12.12 -13.68
N GLN A 53 1.56 12.53 -14.83
CA GLN A 53 1.08 13.88 -15.04
C GLN A 53 -0.15 14.19 -14.16
N LEU A 54 -1.14 13.31 -14.18
CA LEU A 54 -2.37 13.47 -13.40
C LEU A 54 -2.08 13.49 -11.88
N LYS A 55 -1.15 12.66 -11.41
CA LYS A 55 -0.67 12.64 -10.02
C LYS A 55 -0.17 14.02 -9.58
N LYS A 56 0.65 14.68 -10.39
CA LYS A 56 1.15 16.04 -10.11
C LYS A 56 0.03 17.06 -10.07
N GLU A 57 -0.86 17.04 -11.07
CA GLU A 57 -1.99 17.99 -11.18
C GLU A 57 -2.96 17.88 -10.00
N LYS A 58 -3.11 16.70 -9.43
CA LYS A 58 -4.08 16.40 -8.36
C LYS A 58 -3.46 16.44 -6.95
N ASN A 59 -2.19 16.81 -6.80
CA ASN A 59 -1.47 16.70 -5.54
C ASN A 59 -1.67 15.32 -4.90
N ALA A 60 -1.42 14.27 -5.71
CA ALA A 60 -1.62 12.88 -5.30
C ALA A 60 -0.29 12.15 -5.12
N ILE A 61 -0.27 11.20 -4.19
CA ILE A 61 0.82 10.24 -3.99
C ILE A 61 0.33 8.84 -4.36
N ILE A 62 1.18 8.04 -5.00
CA ILE A 62 0.89 6.64 -5.31
C ILE A 62 1.77 5.75 -4.46
N LEU A 63 1.13 4.92 -3.64
CA LEU A 63 1.78 3.93 -2.79
C LEU A 63 1.61 2.54 -3.40
N GLY A 64 2.70 1.86 -3.66
CA GLY A 64 2.73 0.58 -4.34
C GLY A 64 3.15 -0.58 -3.45
N HIS A 65 2.26 -1.54 -3.21
CA HIS A 65 2.62 -2.74 -2.46
C HIS A 65 3.48 -3.70 -3.28
N ASN A 66 4.34 -4.47 -2.61
CA ASN A 66 5.24 -5.46 -3.24
C ASN A 66 4.53 -6.55 -4.07
N TYR A 67 3.20 -6.69 -3.94
CA TYR A 67 2.40 -7.69 -4.68
C TYR A 67 1.92 -7.21 -6.05
N MET A 68 2.23 -5.96 -6.41
CA MET A 68 1.77 -5.42 -7.67
C MET A 68 2.43 -6.05 -8.88
N GLU A 69 1.75 -5.90 -10.00
CA GLU A 69 2.26 -6.25 -11.31
C GLU A 69 3.57 -5.48 -11.58
N PRO A 70 4.61 -6.18 -12.13
CA PRO A 70 5.95 -5.59 -12.25
C PRO A 70 6.01 -4.27 -13.02
N ALA A 71 5.21 -4.10 -14.08
CA ALA A 71 5.23 -2.85 -14.86
C ALA A 71 4.70 -1.67 -14.07
N LEU A 72 3.68 -1.88 -13.24
CA LEU A 72 3.14 -0.87 -12.35
C LEU A 72 4.16 -0.57 -11.23
N TYR A 73 4.73 -1.61 -10.61
CA TYR A 73 5.73 -1.48 -9.55
C TYR A 73 6.94 -0.63 -9.98
N HIS A 74 7.37 -0.75 -11.24
CA HIS A 74 8.55 -0.08 -11.77
C HIS A 74 8.26 1.22 -12.53
N SER A 75 7.06 1.80 -12.41
CA SER A 75 6.68 3.00 -13.17
C SER A 75 6.10 4.13 -12.33
N ILE A 76 4.88 3.99 -11.81
CA ILE A 76 4.08 5.09 -11.28
C ILE A 76 4.17 5.34 -9.77
N PRO A 77 4.51 4.37 -8.88
CA PRO A 77 4.52 4.61 -7.44
C PRO A 77 5.62 5.59 -7.02
N ASP A 78 5.31 6.42 -6.04
CA ASP A 78 6.30 7.25 -5.34
C ASP A 78 7.06 6.44 -4.30
N TYR A 79 6.37 5.49 -3.66
CA TYR A 79 6.95 4.58 -2.69
C TYR A 79 6.45 3.17 -2.94
N VAL A 80 7.35 2.21 -2.81
CA VAL A 80 7.05 0.78 -2.89
C VAL A 80 7.53 0.08 -1.63
N GLY A 81 6.78 -0.92 -1.16
CA GLY A 81 7.17 -1.63 0.05
C GLY A 81 6.08 -2.55 0.60
N ASP A 82 6.25 -2.92 1.86
CA ASP A 82 5.28 -3.71 2.62
C ASP A 82 4.16 -2.82 3.23
N SER A 83 3.15 -3.48 3.78
CA SER A 83 1.98 -2.81 4.37
C SER A 83 2.34 -1.84 5.49
N LEU A 84 3.31 -2.17 6.35
CA LEU A 84 3.69 -1.35 7.48
C LEU A 84 4.43 -0.10 7.04
N PHE A 85 5.40 -0.25 6.13
CA PHE A 85 6.12 0.86 5.55
C PHE A 85 5.19 1.83 4.84
N LEU A 86 4.33 1.32 3.95
CA LEU A 86 3.39 2.16 3.19
C LEU A 86 2.36 2.85 4.10
N SER A 87 1.91 2.20 5.16
CA SER A 87 1.04 2.83 6.17
C SER A 87 1.75 3.98 6.89
N SER A 88 3.04 3.82 7.20
CA SER A 88 3.86 4.88 7.79
C SER A 88 4.06 6.06 6.82
N VAL A 89 4.28 5.80 5.53
CA VAL A 89 4.34 6.85 4.49
C VAL A 89 2.99 7.56 4.37
N ALA A 90 1.90 6.79 4.29
CA ALA A 90 0.55 7.34 4.21
C ALA A 90 0.24 8.30 5.36
N SER A 91 0.64 7.97 6.58
CA SER A 91 0.38 8.80 7.77
C SER A 91 1.17 10.12 7.80
N LYS A 92 2.24 10.25 7.01
CA LYS A 92 3.15 11.41 7.01
C LYS A 92 3.06 12.26 5.76
N THR A 93 2.39 11.79 4.70
CA THR A 93 2.31 12.52 3.44
C THR A 93 1.49 13.79 3.57
N GLU A 94 1.91 14.84 2.88
CA GLU A 94 1.16 16.10 2.76
C GLU A 94 0.23 16.12 1.54
N ALA A 95 0.29 15.12 0.66
CA ALA A 95 -0.59 15.01 -0.49
C ALA A 95 -2.07 14.93 -0.07
N ASP A 96 -2.96 15.52 -0.86
CA ASP A 96 -4.41 15.53 -0.62
C ASP A 96 -5.06 14.18 -0.95
N ILE A 97 -4.48 13.49 -1.92
CA ILE A 97 -4.97 12.21 -2.44
C ILE A 97 -3.90 11.14 -2.27
N ILE A 98 -4.29 10.01 -1.71
CA ILE A 98 -3.47 8.80 -1.62
C ILE A 98 -4.07 7.74 -2.52
N VAL A 99 -3.36 7.32 -3.57
CA VAL A 99 -3.73 6.17 -4.39
C VAL A 99 -2.96 4.96 -3.86
N PHE A 100 -3.67 4.02 -3.24
CA PHE A 100 -3.05 2.82 -2.68
C PHE A 100 -3.17 1.66 -3.66
N CYS A 101 -2.09 1.36 -4.37
CA CYS A 101 -1.99 0.20 -5.24
C CYS A 101 -1.58 -1.03 -4.43
N GLY A 102 -2.57 -1.76 -3.97
CA GLY A 102 -2.45 -2.95 -3.13
C GLY A 102 -3.82 -3.57 -2.92
N VAL A 103 -3.97 -4.36 -1.87
CA VAL A 103 -5.26 -4.98 -1.52
C VAL A 103 -6.14 -4.05 -0.69
N TRP A 104 -7.44 -4.29 -0.72
CA TRP A 104 -8.48 -3.39 -0.20
C TRP A 104 -8.24 -2.94 1.24
N PHE A 105 -7.93 -3.86 2.18
CA PHE A 105 -7.72 -3.52 3.59
C PHE A 105 -6.56 -2.54 3.84
N MET A 106 -5.57 -2.48 2.92
CA MET A 106 -4.46 -1.52 3.01
C MET A 106 -4.95 -0.10 2.74
N GLY A 107 -5.82 0.08 1.75
CA GLY A 107 -6.49 1.35 1.48
C GLY A 107 -7.38 1.78 2.66
N GLU A 108 -8.12 0.86 3.27
CA GLU A 108 -8.88 1.13 4.49
C GLU A 108 -7.97 1.59 5.65
N THR A 109 -6.83 0.91 5.84
CA THR A 109 -5.85 1.30 6.85
C THR A 109 -5.28 2.70 6.57
N ALA A 110 -4.95 3.00 5.31
CA ALA A 110 -4.50 4.32 4.91
C ALA A 110 -5.58 5.39 5.18
N LYS A 111 -6.87 5.07 4.95
CA LYS A 111 -8.00 5.97 5.24
C LYS A 111 -8.21 6.20 6.73
N ILE A 112 -8.09 5.16 7.55
CA ILE A 112 -8.17 5.28 9.03
C ILE A 112 -7.08 6.23 9.55
N LEU A 113 -5.86 6.12 9.03
CA LEU A 113 -4.73 6.97 9.42
C LEU A 113 -4.83 8.40 8.86
N ASN A 114 -5.63 8.61 7.81
CA ASN A 114 -5.81 9.90 7.13
C ASN A 114 -7.30 10.23 6.90
N PRO A 115 -8.07 10.47 7.96
CA PRO A 115 -9.53 10.60 7.86
C PRO A 115 -9.99 11.78 7.00
N THR A 116 -9.18 12.82 6.86
CA THR A 116 -9.50 14.02 6.06
C THR A 116 -9.09 13.91 4.60
N LYS A 117 -8.16 13.00 4.26
CA LYS A 117 -7.64 12.85 2.89
C LYS A 117 -8.52 11.93 2.05
N THR A 118 -8.46 12.11 0.74
CA THR A 118 -9.05 11.15 -0.21
C THR A 118 -8.11 9.96 -0.36
N VAL A 119 -8.62 8.75 -0.10
CA VAL A 119 -7.87 7.51 -0.34
C VAL A 119 -8.60 6.70 -1.40
N LEU A 120 -7.88 6.36 -2.46
CA LEU A 120 -8.36 5.60 -3.61
C LEU A 120 -7.64 4.26 -3.68
N VAL A 121 -8.38 3.21 -4.01
CA VAL A 121 -7.85 1.88 -4.34
C VAL A 121 -8.33 1.52 -5.73
N PRO A 122 -7.45 1.13 -6.67
CA PRO A 122 -7.82 0.92 -8.08
C PRO A 122 -8.89 -0.16 -8.30
N SER A 123 -8.94 -1.18 -7.44
CA SER A 123 -9.95 -2.24 -7.52
C SER A 123 -10.50 -2.61 -6.14
N ARG A 124 -11.83 -2.67 -6.02
CA ARG A 124 -12.50 -3.24 -4.84
C ARG A 124 -12.33 -4.74 -4.71
N GLU A 125 -12.09 -5.42 -5.82
CA GLU A 125 -11.92 -6.86 -5.91
C GLU A 125 -10.51 -7.33 -5.50
N ALA A 126 -9.60 -6.38 -5.26
CA ALA A 126 -8.28 -6.67 -4.74
C ALA A 126 -8.35 -7.12 -3.26
N GLY A 127 -8.87 -8.34 -3.05
CA GLY A 127 -9.05 -8.98 -1.75
C GLY A 127 -7.78 -9.58 -1.18
N CYS A 128 -7.90 -10.09 0.05
CA CYS A 128 -6.83 -10.81 0.72
C CYS A 128 -7.45 -11.94 1.55
N SER A 129 -7.15 -13.19 1.21
CA SER A 129 -7.67 -14.37 1.93
C SER A 129 -7.37 -14.35 3.43
N LEU A 130 -6.25 -13.75 3.83
CA LEU A 130 -5.93 -13.57 5.24
C LEU A 130 -6.87 -12.54 5.91
N ALA A 131 -7.21 -11.46 5.21
CA ALA A 131 -8.15 -10.46 5.72
C ALA A 131 -9.60 -10.98 5.78
N GLU A 132 -9.92 -11.95 4.94
CA GLU A 132 -11.24 -12.62 4.87
C GLU A 132 -11.38 -13.74 5.89
N GLY A 133 -10.30 -14.14 6.57
CA GLY A 133 -10.27 -15.26 7.52
C GLY A 133 -11.09 -15.05 8.79
N ILE A 134 -11.44 -13.81 9.12
CA ILE A 134 -12.31 -13.45 10.26
C ILE A 134 -13.13 -12.21 9.93
N SER A 135 -14.43 -12.27 10.21
CA SER A 135 -15.35 -11.16 10.01
C SER A 135 -15.61 -10.39 11.32
N ARG A 136 -16.18 -9.20 11.18
CA ARG A 136 -16.70 -8.42 12.31
C ARG A 136 -17.65 -9.25 13.19
N ASN A 137 -18.56 -10.00 12.57
CA ASN A 137 -19.54 -10.80 13.31
C ASN A 137 -18.88 -11.92 14.11
N ASP A 138 -17.83 -12.56 13.57
CA ASP A 138 -17.07 -13.57 14.30
C ASP A 138 -16.43 -12.99 15.56
N LEU A 139 -15.87 -11.78 15.49
CA LEU A 139 -15.31 -11.09 16.65
C LEU A 139 -16.38 -10.75 17.69
N ILE A 140 -17.56 -10.29 17.27
CA ILE A 140 -18.69 -10.02 18.18
C ILE A 140 -19.08 -11.30 18.93
N GLU A 141 -19.17 -12.45 18.25
CA GLU A 141 -19.49 -13.73 18.87
C GLU A 141 -18.37 -14.19 19.82
N LEU A 142 -17.10 -14.00 19.45
CA LEU A 142 -15.97 -14.30 20.33
C LEU A 142 -15.99 -13.44 21.60
N LYS A 143 -16.27 -12.14 21.50
CA LYS A 143 -16.39 -11.23 22.65
C LYS A 143 -17.52 -11.62 23.59
N LYS A 144 -18.65 -12.12 23.06
CA LYS A 144 -19.75 -12.67 23.90
C LYS A 144 -19.31 -13.93 24.65
N LYS A 145 -18.53 -14.79 23.97
CA LYS A 145 -18.05 -16.06 24.55
C LYS A 145 -16.94 -15.84 25.58
N PHE A 146 -16.14 -14.80 25.41
CA PHE A 146 -15.01 -14.45 26.28
C PHE A 146 -15.10 -12.99 26.75
N PRO A 147 -16.06 -12.68 27.66
CA PRO A 147 -16.30 -11.30 28.08
C PRO A 147 -15.09 -10.72 28.83
N GLY A 148 -14.71 -9.49 28.51
CA GLY A 148 -13.61 -8.77 29.13
C GLY A 148 -12.20 -9.17 28.67
N VAL A 149 -12.08 -10.10 27.72
CA VAL A 149 -10.78 -10.46 27.13
C VAL A 149 -10.45 -9.51 25.97
N PRO A 150 -9.29 -8.84 25.98
CA PRO A 150 -8.87 -7.98 24.88
C PRO A 150 -8.69 -8.72 23.57
N VAL A 151 -9.12 -8.11 22.47
CA VAL A 151 -8.97 -8.64 21.11
C VAL A 151 -7.77 -7.99 20.43
N VAL A 152 -6.78 -8.79 20.08
CA VAL A 152 -5.63 -8.35 19.28
C VAL A 152 -5.75 -8.97 17.90
N SER A 153 -5.93 -8.14 16.88
CA SER A 153 -6.05 -8.59 15.49
C SER A 153 -4.76 -8.35 14.70
N TYR A 154 -4.50 -9.22 13.76
CA TYR A 154 -3.45 -8.98 12.77
C TYR A 154 -3.88 -7.83 11.84
N VAL A 155 -2.92 -7.00 11.41
CA VAL A 155 -3.22 -5.81 10.58
C VAL A 155 -3.92 -6.15 9.26
N ASN A 156 -3.74 -7.37 8.73
CA ASN A 156 -4.43 -7.86 7.55
C ASN A 156 -5.87 -8.29 7.89
N THR A 157 -6.69 -7.33 8.25
CA THR A 157 -8.13 -7.44 8.47
C THR A 157 -8.82 -6.23 7.89
N TYR A 158 -10.12 -6.32 7.62
CA TYR A 158 -10.92 -5.19 7.13
C TYR A 158 -11.22 -4.17 8.26
N ALA A 159 -11.61 -2.96 7.86
CA ALA A 159 -11.85 -1.86 8.80
C ALA A 159 -12.95 -2.17 9.83
N ASP A 160 -13.99 -2.87 9.43
CA ASP A 160 -15.10 -3.28 10.31
C ASP A 160 -14.64 -4.31 11.37
N THR A 161 -13.76 -5.23 11.01
CA THR A 161 -13.11 -6.17 11.93
C THR A 161 -12.16 -5.42 12.89
N LYS A 162 -11.39 -4.45 12.38
CA LYS A 162 -10.54 -3.58 13.20
C LYS A 162 -11.35 -2.78 14.22
N ALA A 163 -12.55 -2.33 13.86
CA ALA A 163 -13.42 -1.58 14.75
C ALA A 163 -13.89 -2.38 15.98
N GLU A 164 -13.90 -3.71 15.89
CA GLU A 164 -14.19 -4.60 17.01
C GLU A 164 -12.92 -5.06 17.75
N SER A 165 -11.72 -4.68 17.28
CA SER A 165 -10.46 -5.06 17.91
C SER A 165 -9.98 -3.97 18.85
N ASP A 166 -9.36 -4.36 19.96
CA ASP A 166 -8.77 -3.42 20.93
C ASP A 166 -7.38 -2.97 20.45
N TYR A 167 -6.64 -3.87 19.79
CA TYR A 167 -5.31 -3.61 19.25
C TYR A 167 -5.14 -4.28 17.89
N CYS A 168 -4.26 -3.67 17.05
CA CYS A 168 -3.79 -4.30 15.81
C CYS A 168 -2.27 -4.44 15.83
N CYS A 169 -1.75 -5.54 15.34
CA CYS A 169 -0.32 -5.83 15.28
C CYS A 169 0.10 -6.47 13.97
N THR A 170 1.40 -6.57 13.77
CA THR A 170 2.04 -7.43 12.77
C THR A 170 2.87 -8.49 13.47
N SER A 171 3.36 -9.50 12.73
CA SER A 171 4.28 -10.50 13.32
C SER A 171 5.54 -9.86 13.92
N GLY A 172 5.98 -8.73 13.37
CA GLY A 172 7.19 -8.03 13.86
C GLY A 172 7.03 -7.31 15.20
N ASN A 173 5.80 -7.00 15.63
CA ASN A 173 5.54 -6.28 16.88
C ASN A 173 4.51 -6.97 17.80
N ALA A 174 4.02 -8.15 17.46
CA ALA A 174 3.00 -8.85 18.24
C ALA A 174 3.43 -9.08 19.70
N GLY A 175 4.66 -9.56 19.93
CA GLY A 175 5.17 -9.77 21.29
C GLY A 175 5.18 -8.48 22.12
N LYS A 176 5.52 -7.34 21.52
CA LYS A 176 5.48 -6.05 22.21
C LYS A 176 4.06 -5.61 22.53
N VAL A 177 3.11 -5.79 21.60
CA VAL A 177 1.71 -5.44 21.81
C VAL A 177 1.07 -6.30 22.92
N LEU A 178 1.38 -7.61 22.95
CA LEU A 178 0.85 -8.54 23.95
C LEU A 178 1.45 -8.37 25.35
N SER A 179 2.57 -7.65 25.49
CA SER A 179 3.21 -7.38 26.78
C SER A 179 2.71 -6.10 27.46
N HIS A 180 1.83 -5.36 26.84
CA HIS A 180 1.12 -4.19 27.37
C HIS A 180 -0.28 -4.55 27.86
#